data_d7aa6988ea951fbe727263f73eb33d2c
#
_entry.id   d7aa6988ea951fbe727263f73eb33d2c
#
_cell.length_a   1.000
_cell.length_b   1.000
_cell.length_c   1.000
_cell.angle_alpha   90.00
_cell.angle_beta   90.00
_cell.angle_gamma   90.00
#
_symmetry.space_group_name_H-M   'P 1'
#
loop_
_entity.id
_entity.type
_entity.pdbx_description
1 polymer ?
#
loop_
_entity_poly.entity_id
_entity_poly.type
_entity_poly.pdbx_seq_one_letter_code
_entity_poly.pdbx_strand_id
1 'polypeptide(L)'
;MEPRWFTEMEDGHSQWYAEHFRELANDGDDLEGEARLIDAMAPPGSTILDAGCGQGRTSGALFRRGHRVFALDIDPVLLAAAHEDNPGPTYVRTDLADMDLLRDFPGMQPFNAAVSAGNVLAFVAPGTEEAVLRNISRQLAPDAPYVTGFHVDRYALEDFDRDLEAAGFALESRFSTWDLRPWTPESEFAVSILRKPA
;
A
#
# COMPACT_ATOMS: atom_id res chain seq x y z
N MET A 1 -5.38 15.25 -11.92
CA MET A 1 -5.80 16.00 -10.69
C MET A 1 -4.72 15.74 -9.66
N GLU A 2 -4.44 16.71 -8.76
CA GLU A 2 -3.36 16.54 -7.78
C GLU A 2 -3.80 15.66 -6.61
N PRO A 3 -2.95 14.73 -6.11
CA PRO A 3 -3.26 13.89 -4.96
C PRO A 3 -3.54 14.71 -3.69
N ARG A 4 -4.48 14.22 -2.86
CA ARG A 4 -4.79 14.84 -1.55
C ARG A 4 -3.57 14.91 -0.63
N TRP A 5 -2.60 14.02 -0.80
CA TRP A 5 -1.32 14.08 -0.08
C TRP A 5 -0.63 15.43 -0.19
N PHE A 6 -0.66 16.07 -1.38
CA PHE A 6 -0.05 17.38 -1.59
C PHE A 6 -0.99 18.56 -1.35
N THR A 7 -2.31 18.34 -1.44
CA THR A 7 -3.29 19.44 -1.35
C THR A 7 -3.90 19.62 0.03
N GLU A 8 -3.89 18.57 0.88
CA GLU A 8 -4.47 18.60 2.22
C GLU A 8 -3.42 18.69 3.33
N MET A 9 -2.14 18.37 3.02
CA MET A 9 -1.05 18.42 3.98
C MET A 9 -0.31 19.76 3.92
N GLU A 10 0.22 20.21 5.06
CA GLU A 10 1.00 21.43 5.18
C GLU A 10 2.39 21.26 4.54
N ASP A 11 3.02 22.39 4.16
CA ASP A 11 4.39 22.42 3.68
C ASP A 11 5.34 21.74 4.69
N GLY A 12 6.20 20.84 4.21
CA GLY A 12 7.13 20.11 5.07
C GLY A 12 6.55 18.83 5.71
N HIS A 13 5.28 18.49 5.44
CA HIS A 13 4.66 17.28 6.01
C HIS A 13 5.42 15.99 5.65
N SER A 14 5.91 15.86 4.42
CA SER A 14 6.66 14.68 3.98
C SER A 14 7.95 14.48 4.76
N GLN A 15 8.69 15.58 5.05
CA GLN A 15 9.89 15.54 5.89
C GLN A 15 9.53 15.16 7.34
N TRP A 16 8.50 15.80 7.90
CA TRP A 16 8.00 15.48 9.22
C TRP A 16 7.58 14.01 9.34
N TYR A 17 6.87 13.49 8.32
CA TYR A 17 6.41 12.10 8.29
C TYR A 17 7.59 11.12 8.32
N ALA A 18 8.61 11.33 7.49
CA ALA A 18 9.81 10.50 7.47
C ALA A 18 10.53 10.54 8.81
N GLU A 19 10.73 11.75 9.41
CA GLU A 19 11.39 11.91 10.69
C GLU A 19 10.63 11.27 11.84
N HIS A 20 9.30 11.42 11.87
CA HIS A 20 8.45 10.80 12.88
C HIS A 20 8.61 9.27 12.90
N PHE A 21 8.68 8.59 11.75
CA PHE A 21 8.91 7.15 11.71
C PHE A 21 10.34 6.76 12.10
N ARG A 22 11.33 7.63 11.88
CA ARG A 22 12.69 7.43 12.42
C ARG A 22 12.69 7.49 13.94
N GLU A 23 11.96 8.45 14.54
CA GLU A 23 11.80 8.57 15.99
C GLU A 23 11.14 7.31 16.57
N LEU A 24 10.01 6.86 16.03
CA LEU A 24 9.34 5.63 16.45
C LEU A 24 10.26 4.40 16.38
N ALA A 25 11.04 4.28 15.30
CA ALA A 25 12.00 3.20 15.14
C ALA A 25 13.12 3.25 16.20
N ASN A 26 13.63 4.45 16.52
CA ASN A 26 14.65 4.66 17.55
C ASN A 26 14.12 4.38 18.96
N ASP A 27 12.83 4.63 19.20
CA ASP A 27 12.14 4.33 20.46
C ASP A 27 11.85 2.82 20.62
N GLY A 28 12.06 2.04 19.56
CA GLY A 28 11.88 0.59 19.56
C GLY A 28 10.44 0.13 19.31
N ASP A 29 9.62 1.00 18.72
CA ASP A 29 8.25 0.65 18.34
C ASP A 29 8.21 -0.43 17.25
N ASP A 30 7.21 -1.29 17.33
CA ASP A 30 6.98 -2.31 16.32
C ASP A 30 6.31 -1.72 15.06
N LEU A 31 7.11 -1.44 14.06
CA LEU A 31 6.69 -0.86 12.79
C LEU A 31 6.53 -1.89 11.65
N GLU A 32 6.51 -3.20 11.96
CA GLU A 32 6.50 -4.26 10.95
C GLU A 32 5.19 -5.06 10.90
N GLY A 33 4.14 -4.64 11.58
CA GLY A 33 2.86 -5.36 11.65
C GLY A 33 2.28 -5.69 10.28
N GLU A 34 2.24 -4.71 9.39
CA GLU A 34 1.74 -4.86 8.01
C GLU A 34 2.59 -5.85 7.21
N ALA A 35 3.91 -5.73 7.32
CA ALA A 35 4.82 -6.63 6.61
C ALA A 35 4.67 -8.09 7.07
N ARG A 36 4.46 -8.34 8.37
CA ARG A 36 4.21 -9.69 8.89
C ARG A 36 2.93 -10.32 8.33
N LEU A 37 1.87 -9.51 8.20
CA LEU A 37 0.61 -9.99 7.62
C LEU A 37 0.81 -10.38 6.15
N ILE A 38 1.47 -9.55 5.36
CA ILE A 38 1.72 -9.82 3.95
C ILE A 38 2.65 -11.02 3.77
N ASP A 39 3.72 -11.13 4.57
CA ASP A 39 4.66 -12.26 4.57
C ASP A 39 3.93 -13.59 4.86
N ALA A 40 2.98 -13.59 5.80
CA ALA A 40 2.18 -14.77 6.11
C ALA A 40 1.22 -15.20 4.98
N MET A 41 0.81 -14.25 4.12
CA MET A 41 -0.13 -14.51 3.02
C MET A 41 0.58 -14.86 1.70
N ALA A 42 1.83 -14.46 1.53
CA ALA A 42 2.59 -14.66 0.31
C ALA A 42 3.55 -15.87 0.44
N PRO A 43 3.70 -16.71 -0.60
CA PRO A 43 4.75 -17.72 -0.60
C PRO A 43 6.14 -17.13 -0.39
N PRO A 44 7.09 -17.86 0.23
CA PRO A 44 8.46 -17.38 0.41
C PRO A 44 9.12 -16.99 -0.94
N GLY A 45 9.83 -15.86 -0.94
CA GLY A 45 10.50 -15.36 -2.15
C GLY A 45 9.58 -14.72 -3.20
N SER A 46 8.35 -14.40 -2.83
CA SER A 46 7.37 -13.73 -3.68
C SER A 46 7.85 -12.39 -4.21
N THR A 47 7.30 -11.97 -5.36
CA THR A 47 7.38 -10.58 -5.82
C THR A 47 6.17 -9.82 -5.33
N ILE A 48 6.39 -8.77 -4.53
CA ILE A 48 5.35 -8.01 -3.82
C ILE A 48 5.35 -6.57 -4.32
N LEU A 49 4.15 -6.02 -4.52
CA LEU A 49 3.90 -4.62 -4.82
C LEU A 49 3.53 -3.89 -3.53
N ASP A 50 4.31 -2.88 -3.15
CA ASP A 50 3.96 -1.92 -2.10
C ASP A 50 3.52 -0.62 -2.78
N ALA A 51 2.21 -0.43 -2.87
CA ALA A 51 1.59 0.69 -3.59
C ALA A 51 1.29 1.83 -2.62
N GLY A 52 2.08 2.89 -2.66
CA GLY A 52 2.11 3.99 -1.70
C GLY A 52 3.03 3.67 -0.53
N CYS A 53 4.30 3.41 -0.82
CA CYS A 53 5.26 2.88 0.15
C CYS A 53 5.74 3.89 1.19
N GLY A 54 5.52 5.20 0.95
CA GLY A 54 6.04 6.26 1.81
C GLY A 54 7.56 6.17 1.98
N GLN A 55 8.05 6.25 3.23
CA GLN A 55 9.47 6.10 3.57
C GLN A 55 9.95 4.64 3.59
N GLY A 56 9.16 3.69 3.06
CA GLY A 56 9.60 2.33 2.74
C GLY A 56 9.67 1.34 3.91
N ARG A 57 9.07 1.62 5.09
CA ARG A 57 9.16 0.73 6.26
C ARG A 57 8.61 -0.68 5.99
N THR A 58 7.43 -0.77 5.37
CA THR A 58 6.81 -2.05 4.99
C THR A 58 7.61 -2.76 3.91
N SER A 59 8.03 -2.01 2.88
CA SER A 59 8.86 -2.52 1.79
C SER A 59 10.19 -3.10 2.29
N GLY A 60 10.91 -2.37 3.14
CA GLY A 60 12.19 -2.81 3.72
C GLY A 60 12.01 -4.05 4.60
N ALA A 61 10.95 -4.10 5.39
CA ALA A 61 10.64 -5.25 6.23
C ALA A 61 10.33 -6.51 5.39
N LEU A 62 9.57 -6.38 4.31
CA LEU A 62 9.30 -7.48 3.36
C LEU A 62 10.57 -7.93 2.63
N PHE A 63 11.43 -6.98 2.24
CA PHE A 63 12.71 -7.29 1.61
C PHE A 63 13.62 -8.08 2.56
N ARG A 64 13.73 -7.67 3.83
CA ARG A 64 14.50 -8.41 4.86
C ARG A 64 13.96 -9.83 5.11
N ARG A 65 12.67 -10.08 4.85
CA ARG A 65 12.02 -11.42 4.89
C ARG A 65 12.27 -12.26 3.65
N GLY A 66 13.03 -11.74 2.65
CA GLY A 66 13.44 -12.47 1.46
C GLY A 66 12.52 -12.32 0.26
N HIS A 67 11.58 -11.38 0.28
CA HIS A 67 10.75 -11.05 -0.88
C HIS A 67 11.45 -10.09 -1.83
N ARG A 68 11.04 -10.11 -3.09
CA ARG A 68 11.38 -9.07 -4.08
C ARG A 68 10.30 -8.01 -4.02
N VAL A 69 10.65 -6.78 -3.67
CA VAL A 69 9.67 -5.72 -3.46
C VAL A 69 9.84 -4.62 -4.49
N PHE A 70 8.75 -4.27 -5.16
CA PHE A 70 8.59 -3.04 -5.92
C PHE A 70 7.74 -2.07 -5.11
N ALA A 71 8.31 -0.96 -4.77
CA ALA A 71 7.78 0.01 -3.83
C ALA A 71 7.53 1.35 -4.54
N LEU A 72 6.29 1.75 -4.61
CA LEU A 72 5.84 2.90 -5.40
C LEU A 72 5.35 4.01 -4.50
N ASP A 73 5.78 5.22 -4.80
CA ASP A 73 5.21 6.42 -4.21
C ASP A 73 5.29 7.59 -5.20
N ILE A 74 4.45 8.58 -5.02
CA ILE A 74 4.48 9.81 -5.83
C ILE A 74 5.42 10.86 -5.22
N ASP A 75 5.66 10.80 -3.91
CA ASP A 75 6.41 11.80 -3.16
C ASP A 75 7.93 11.54 -3.24
N PRO A 76 8.69 12.44 -3.88
CA PRO A 76 10.14 12.28 -4.00
C PRO A 76 10.89 12.40 -2.66
N VAL A 77 10.31 13.09 -1.66
CA VAL A 77 10.92 13.26 -0.34
C VAL A 77 10.83 11.95 0.43
N LEU A 78 9.66 11.31 0.42
CA LEU A 78 9.46 10.01 1.04
C LEU A 78 10.30 8.92 0.37
N LEU A 79 10.39 8.92 -0.96
CA LEU A 79 11.25 7.97 -1.68
C LEU A 79 12.74 8.16 -1.38
N ALA A 80 13.20 9.41 -1.19
CA ALA A 80 14.58 9.66 -0.77
C ALA A 80 14.84 9.06 0.62
N ALA A 81 13.93 9.26 1.57
CA ALA A 81 14.01 8.64 2.90
C ALA A 81 13.95 7.09 2.81
N ALA A 82 13.10 6.55 1.93
CA ALA A 82 12.99 5.12 1.71
C ALA A 82 14.30 4.49 1.22
N HIS A 83 15.00 5.14 0.30
CA HIS A 83 16.30 4.69 -0.17
C HIS A 83 17.38 4.71 0.92
N GLU A 84 17.33 5.71 1.81
CA GLU A 84 18.29 5.87 2.91
C GLU A 84 18.02 4.87 4.04
N ASP A 85 16.78 4.80 4.53
CA ASP A 85 16.41 4.10 5.75
C ASP A 85 16.09 2.61 5.51
N ASN A 86 15.60 2.27 4.31
CA ASN A 86 15.12 0.93 3.96
C ASN A 86 15.70 0.44 2.60
N PRO A 87 17.03 0.32 2.46
CA PRO A 87 17.65 -0.11 1.20
C PRO A 87 17.28 -1.55 0.85
N GLY A 88 17.21 -1.83 -0.47
CA GLY A 88 16.99 -3.18 -1.00
C GLY A 88 15.78 -3.32 -1.92
N PRO A 89 14.58 -2.80 -1.60
CA PRO A 89 13.46 -2.74 -2.53
C PRO A 89 13.79 -1.95 -3.81
N THR A 90 13.05 -2.23 -4.88
CA THR A 90 13.07 -1.38 -6.08
C THR A 90 12.05 -0.26 -5.90
N TYR A 91 12.55 0.94 -5.65
CA TYR A 91 11.71 2.14 -5.48
C TYR A 91 11.44 2.80 -6.82
N VAL A 92 10.16 3.12 -7.08
CA VAL A 92 9.71 3.75 -8.33
C VAL A 92 8.82 4.94 -8.02
N ARG A 93 9.19 6.12 -8.55
CA ARG A 93 8.34 7.30 -8.45
C ARG A 93 7.24 7.25 -9.51
N THR A 94 5.99 7.14 -9.07
CA THR A 94 4.83 7.14 -9.97
C THR A 94 3.55 7.52 -9.24
N ASP A 95 2.58 8.07 -9.97
CA ASP A 95 1.20 8.14 -9.50
C ASP A 95 0.55 6.77 -9.70
N LEU A 96 -0.10 6.24 -8.67
CA LEU A 96 -0.78 4.95 -8.73
C LEU A 96 -1.94 4.95 -9.75
N ALA A 97 -2.53 6.13 -10.02
CA ALA A 97 -3.57 6.27 -11.03
C ALA A 97 -3.04 6.06 -12.47
N ASP A 98 -1.73 6.27 -12.69
CA ASP A 98 -1.07 6.12 -14.00
C ASP A 98 -0.15 4.89 -14.08
N MET A 99 -0.06 4.12 -13.00
CA MET A 99 0.86 2.98 -12.88
C MET A 99 0.58 1.86 -13.89
N ASP A 100 1.65 1.39 -14.57
CA ASP A 100 1.63 0.17 -15.37
C ASP A 100 3.02 -0.50 -15.42
N LEU A 101 3.40 -1.18 -14.33
CA LEU A 101 4.72 -1.79 -14.18
C LEU A 101 4.97 -2.93 -15.16
N LEU A 102 3.94 -3.71 -15.51
CA LEU A 102 4.09 -4.81 -16.47
C LEU A 102 4.42 -4.30 -17.88
N ARG A 103 3.95 -3.09 -18.22
CA ARG A 103 4.34 -2.41 -19.46
C ARG A 103 5.73 -1.77 -19.33
N ASP A 104 6.02 -1.11 -18.21
CA ASP A 104 7.20 -0.28 -18.04
C ASP A 104 8.47 -1.09 -17.74
N PHE A 105 8.32 -2.33 -17.26
CA PHE A 105 9.40 -3.27 -16.99
C PHE A 105 9.23 -4.57 -17.82
N PRO A 106 9.64 -4.59 -19.11
CA PRO A 106 9.46 -5.75 -19.98
C PRO A 106 10.07 -7.03 -19.35
N GLY A 107 9.28 -8.10 -19.32
CA GLY A 107 9.68 -9.38 -18.73
C GLY A 107 9.33 -9.55 -17.24
N MET A 108 8.79 -8.50 -16.61
CA MET A 108 8.22 -8.62 -15.27
C MET A 108 7.03 -9.59 -15.29
N GLN A 109 6.96 -10.44 -14.27
CA GLN A 109 5.79 -11.30 -14.03
C GLN A 109 4.81 -10.58 -13.11
N PRO A 110 3.51 -10.91 -13.18
CA PRO A 110 2.52 -10.37 -12.23
C PRO A 110 2.92 -10.64 -10.78
N PHE A 111 2.55 -9.69 -9.90
CA PHE A 111 2.89 -9.75 -8.49
C PHE A 111 2.10 -10.83 -7.75
N ASN A 112 2.75 -11.48 -6.79
CA ASN A 112 2.17 -12.53 -5.96
C ASN A 112 1.30 -11.97 -4.82
N ALA A 113 1.53 -10.72 -4.43
CA ALA A 113 0.74 -9.99 -3.46
C ALA A 113 0.91 -8.48 -3.66
N ALA A 114 -0.03 -7.70 -3.15
CA ALA A 114 0.12 -6.25 -3.02
C ALA A 114 -0.30 -5.76 -1.64
N VAL A 115 0.22 -4.59 -1.26
CA VAL A 115 -0.14 -3.88 -0.04
C VAL A 115 -0.24 -2.38 -0.29
N SER A 116 -1.19 -1.73 0.39
CA SER A 116 -1.25 -0.27 0.55
C SER A 116 -1.48 0.04 2.02
N ALA A 117 -0.41 0.36 2.74
CA ALA A 117 -0.44 0.70 4.16
C ALA A 117 -0.40 2.22 4.37
N GLY A 118 -0.98 2.71 5.47
CA GLY A 118 -0.89 4.13 5.83
C GLY A 118 -1.87 5.06 5.12
N ASN A 119 -3.11 4.67 4.95
CA ASN A 119 -4.17 5.48 4.35
C ASN A 119 -3.99 5.84 2.86
N VAL A 120 -3.19 5.11 2.10
CA VAL A 120 -2.83 5.46 0.72
C VAL A 120 -4.04 5.82 -0.13
N LEU A 121 -5.09 4.99 -0.13
CA LEU A 121 -6.29 5.21 -0.94
C LEU A 121 -7.06 6.48 -0.55
N ALA A 122 -6.94 6.92 0.69
CA ALA A 122 -7.55 8.18 1.16
C ALA A 122 -6.78 9.42 0.67
N PHE A 123 -5.54 9.27 0.21
CA PHE A 123 -4.67 10.37 -0.22
C PHE A 123 -4.42 10.44 -1.72
N VAL A 124 -4.98 9.53 -2.52
CA VAL A 124 -4.94 9.65 -3.98
C VAL A 124 -5.72 10.88 -4.48
N ALA A 125 -5.58 11.23 -5.75
CA ALA A 125 -6.34 12.34 -6.33
C ALA A 125 -7.86 12.03 -6.30
N PRO A 126 -8.71 13.01 -5.97
CA PRO A 126 -10.16 12.80 -5.93
C PRO A 126 -10.72 12.23 -7.23
N GLY A 127 -11.48 11.14 -7.12
CA GLY A 127 -12.10 10.46 -8.27
C GLY A 127 -11.15 9.53 -9.05
N THR A 128 -9.95 9.27 -8.52
CA THR A 128 -9.03 8.27 -9.10
C THR A 128 -8.98 6.96 -8.33
N GLU A 129 -9.72 6.83 -7.24
CA GLU A 129 -9.70 5.70 -6.33
C GLU A 129 -9.97 4.37 -7.06
N GLU A 130 -11.01 4.30 -7.88
CA GLU A 130 -11.32 3.13 -8.72
C GLU A 130 -10.20 2.84 -9.73
N ALA A 131 -9.62 3.88 -10.36
CA ALA A 131 -8.53 3.71 -11.32
C ALA A 131 -7.27 3.13 -10.65
N VAL A 132 -6.94 3.59 -9.45
CA VAL A 132 -5.85 3.07 -8.62
C VAL A 132 -6.07 1.59 -8.30
N LEU A 133 -7.25 1.23 -7.79
CA LEU A 133 -7.61 -0.17 -7.50
C LEU A 133 -7.52 -1.05 -8.76
N ARG A 134 -8.04 -0.57 -9.89
CA ARG A 134 -7.97 -1.27 -11.18
C ARG A 134 -6.52 -1.46 -11.66
N ASN A 135 -5.67 -0.46 -11.51
CA ASN A 135 -4.26 -0.56 -11.88
C ASN A 135 -3.53 -1.58 -11.00
N ILE A 136 -3.76 -1.57 -9.67
CA ILE A 136 -3.21 -2.59 -8.77
C ILE A 136 -3.70 -4.00 -9.19
N SER A 137 -5.01 -4.17 -9.44
CA SER A 137 -5.57 -5.44 -9.90
C SER A 137 -4.90 -5.97 -11.16
N ARG A 138 -4.60 -5.10 -12.13
CA ARG A 138 -3.92 -5.49 -13.38
C ARG A 138 -2.50 -5.99 -13.16
N GLN A 139 -1.80 -5.50 -12.15
CA GLN A 139 -0.44 -5.93 -11.84
C GLN A 139 -0.38 -7.27 -11.10
N LEU A 140 -1.48 -7.74 -10.51
CA LEU A 140 -1.52 -8.95 -9.71
C LEU A 140 -1.71 -10.22 -10.53
N ALA A 141 -1.10 -11.31 -10.09
CA ALA A 141 -1.40 -12.65 -10.57
C ALA A 141 -2.86 -13.05 -10.22
N PRO A 142 -3.46 -13.99 -10.96
CA PRO A 142 -4.72 -14.60 -10.52
C PRO A 142 -4.61 -15.15 -9.10
N ASP A 143 -5.66 -15.01 -8.31
CA ASP A 143 -5.74 -15.42 -6.89
C ASP A 143 -4.76 -14.71 -5.93
N ALA A 144 -4.05 -13.69 -6.38
CA ALA A 144 -3.13 -12.95 -5.52
C ALA A 144 -3.89 -12.04 -4.54
N PRO A 145 -3.45 -11.97 -3.25
CA PRO A 145 -4.03 -11.07 -2.27
C PRO A 145 -3.57 -9.62 -2.50
N TYR A 146 -4.48 -8.69 -2.20
CA TYR A 146 -4.18 -7.29 -1.98
C TYR A 146 -4.71 -6.87 -0.62
N VAL A 147 -3.88 -6.28 0.22
CA VAL A 147 -4.29 -5.79 1.55
C VAL A 147 -4.14 -4.28 1.60
N THR A 148 -5.19 -3.61 2.03
CA THR A 148 -5.17 -2.15 2.22
C THR A 148 -5.81 -1.76 3.54
N GLY A 149 -5.32 -0.67 4.15
CA GLY A 149 -5.88 -0.15 5.39
C GLY A 149 -5.99 1.38 5.36
N PHE A 150 -7.16 1.89 5.80
CA PHE A 150 -7.42 3.33 5.84
C PHE A 150 -8.51 3.68 6.88
N HIS A 151 -8.54 4.95 7.29
CA HIS A 151 -9.60 5.51 8.13
C HIS A 151 -10.89 5.70 7.32
N VAL A 152 -12.00 5.19 7.86
CA VAL A 152 -13.30 5.12 7.15
C VAL A 152 -14.00 6.47 6.97
N ASP A 153 -13.60 7.49 7.75
CA ASP A 153 -14.06 8.87 7.61
C ASP A 153 -13.41 9.60 6.41
N ARG A 154 -12.29 9.08 5.90
CA ARG A 154 -11.58 9.63 4.74
C ARG A 154 -11.96 8.98 3.41
N TYR A 155 -12.35 7.72 3.44
CA TYR A 155 -12.87 6.98 2.30
C TYR A 155 -14.00 6.08 2.79
N ALA A 156 -15.24 6.46 2.48
CA ALA A 156 -16.41 5.73 2.95
C ALA A 156 -16.38 4.28 2.43
N LEU A 157 -16.68 3.32 3.31
CA LEU A 157 -16.62 1.91 2.94
C LEU A 157 -17.58 1.53 1.82
N GLU A 158 -18.73 2.19 1.73
CA GLU A 158 -19.70 1.97 0.65
C GLU A 158 -19.12 2.36 -0.71
N ASP A 159 -18.38 3.47 -0.78
CA ASP A 159 -17.67 3.90 -1.99
C ASP A 159 -16.51 2.96 -2.30
N PHE A 160 -15.70 2.60 -1.29
CA PHE A 160 -14.62 1.64 -1.45
C PHE A 160 -15.12 0.28 -1.95
N ASP A 161 -16.21 -0.25 -1.38
CA ASP A 161 -16.77 -1.55 -1.78
C ASP A 161 -17.29 -1.53 -3.22
N ARG A 162 -17.90 -0.43 -3.65
CA ARG A 162 -18.27 -0.21 -5.05
C ARG A 162 -17.04 -0.17 -5.96
N ASP A 163 -16.03 0.59 -5.59
CA ASP A 163 -14.85 0.82 -6.42
C ASP A 163 -13.96 -0.44 -6.52
N LEU A 164 -13.87 -1.24 -5.44
CA LEU A 164 -13.15 -2.52 -5.47
C LEU A 164 -13.83 -3.55 -6.39
N GLU A 165 -15.17 -3.62 -6.38
CA GLU A 165 -15.94 -4.49 -7.27
C GLU A 165 -15.74 -4.08 -8.73
N ALA A 166 -15.83 -2.76 -9.03
CA ALA A 166 -15.58 -2.21 -10.36
C ALA A 166 -14.12 -2.45 -10.84
N ALA A 167 -13.15 -2.51 -9.93
CA ALA A 167 -11.77 -2.84 -10.20
C ALA A 167 -11.52 -4.36 -10.37
N GLY A 168 -12.52 -5.19 -10.15
CA GLY A 168 -12.46 -6.63 -10.30
C GLY A 168 -11.84 -7.37 -9.11
N PHE A 169 -11.89 -6.80 -7.91
CA PHE A 169 -11.53 -7.48 -6.67
C PHE A 169 -12.74 -8.12 -5.99
N ALA A 170 -12.48 -9.20 -5.24
CA ALA A 170 -13.41 -9.75 -4.28
C ALA A 170 -12.93 -9.41 -2.85
N LEU A 171 -13.82 -8.90 -2.00
CA LEU A 171 -13.55 -8.73 -0.58
C LEU A 171 -13.56 -10.12 0.08
N GLU A 172 -12.42 -10.53 0.65
CA GLU A 172 -12.27 -11.81 1.36
C GLU A 172 -12.56 -11.65 2.86
N SER A 173 -12.00 -10.61 3.48
CA SER A 173 -12.19 -10.31 4.91
C SER A 173 -11.94 -8.85 5.21
N ARG A 174 -12.55 -8.35 6.31
CA ARG A 174 -12.32 -7.00 6.83
C ARG A 174 -12.07 -7.04 8.33
N PHE A 175 -11.08 -6.27 8.77
CA PHE A 175 -10.64 -6.15 10.16
C PHE A 175 -10.54 -4.67 10.56
N SER A 176 -10.50 -4.38 11.85
CA SER A 176 -10.33 -3.01 12.36
C SER A 176 -8.86 -2.61 12.54
N THR A 177 -7.95 -3.57 12.51
CA THR A 177 -6.52 -3.35 12.76
C THR A 177 -5.66 -4.33 11.96
N TRP A 178 -4.37 -4.03 11.80
CA TRP A 178 -3.40 -4.89 11.11
C TRP A 178 -3.06 -6.18 11.88
N ASP A 179 -3.40 -6.27 13.17
CA ASP A 179 -3.34 -7.50 13.97
C ASP A 179 -4.65 -8.31 13.93
N LEU A 180 -5.51 -8.03 12.94
CA LEU A 180 -6.69 -8.80 12.58
C LEU A 180 -7.80 -8.81 13.65
N ARG A 181 -8.00 -7.73 14.39
CA ARG A 181 -9.18 -7.59 15.26
C ARG A 181 -10.45 -7.48 14.41
N PRO A 182 -11.54 -8.15 14.81
CA PRO A 182 -12.79 -8.09 14.05
C PRO A 182 -13.24 -6.66 13.77
N TRP A 183 -13.65 -6.41 12.53
CA TRP A 183 -14.27 -5.14 12.15
C TRP A 183 -15.72 -5.09 12.62
N THR A 184 -16.15 -3.94 13.13
CA THR A 184 -17.53 -3.65 13.51
C THR A 184 -17.96 -2.31 12.92
N PRO A 185 -19.28 -2.01 12.86
CA PRO A 185 -19.75 -0.72 12.33
C PRO A 185 -19.23 0.53 13.08
N GLU A 186 -18.73 0.36 14.31
CA GLU A 186 -18.14 1.41 15.13
C GLU A 186 -16.62 1.57 14.91
N SER A 187 -16.02 0.71 14.07
CA SER A 187 -14.58 0.77 13.79
C SER A 187 -14.26 2.00 12.93
N GLU A 188 -13.27 2.78 13.35
CA GLU A 188 -12.82 3.99 12.65
C GLU A 188 -11.77 3.69 11.56
N PHE A 189 -11.18 2.49 11.58
CA PHE A 189 -10.17 2.04 10.64
C PHE A 189 -10.56 0.69 10.05
N ALA A 190 -10.32 0.48 8.76
CA ALA A 190 -10.59 -0.76 8.08
C ALA A 190 -9.34 -1.31 7.41
N VAL A 191 -8.98 -2.55 7.73
CA VAL A 191 -8.01 -3.36 6.99
C VAL A 191 -8.77 -4.37 6.18
N SER A 192 -8.73 -4.26 4.86
CA SER A 192 -9.45 -5.14 3.93
C SER A 192 -8.47 -6.06 3.22
N ILE A 193 -8.74 -7.35 3.29
CA ILE A 193 -8.07 -8.38 2.50
C ILE A 193 -8.92 -8.62 1.26
N LEU A 194 -8.34 -8.32 0.11
CA LEU A 194 -8.95 -8.46 -1.19
C LEU A 194 -8.27 -9.58 -1.96
N ARG A 195 -8.99 -10.19 -2.88
CA ARG A 195 -8.47 -11.24 -3.76
C ARG A 195 -8.76 -10.87 -5.21
N LYS A 196 -7.74 -10.98 -6.07
CA LYS A 196 -7.98 -10.94 -7.51
C LYS A 196 -8.56 -12.30 -7.92
N PRO A 197 -9.77 -12.37 -8.50
CA PRO A 197 -10.32 -13.64 -8.97
C PRO A 197 -9.42 -14.34 -10.00
N ALA A 198 -9.51 -15.67 -10.06
CA ALA A 198 -8.73 -16.52 -10.96
C ALA A 198 -9.11 -16.32 -12.44
#